data_2aeac5698cb7b76bdbcfaa236d299cc6
#
_entry.id   2aeac5698cb7b76bdbcfaa236d299cc6
#
_cell.length_a   1.000
_cell.length_b   1.000
_cell.length_c   1.000
_cell.angle_alpha   90.00
_cell.angle_beta   90.00
_cell.angle_gamma   90.00
#
_symmetry.space_group_name_H-M   'P 1'
#
loop_
_entity.id
_entity.type
_entity.pdbx_description
1 polymer ?
#
loop_
_entity_poly.entity_id
_entity_poly.type
_entity_poly.pdbx_seq_one_letter_code
_entity_poly.pdbx_strand_id
1 'polypeptide(L)'
;MLPYNTIDGITLHIRHTMLPVSNMDRTVDFYTRLLGMDIQRLRDMPDRNERVRYLGYGSEDEGPSLELIESVETRGKAPLAQWTGHIALYVSDCYKLCEKLKAEGVEFVSGPGPNRPGGKDIYAFIKDPDGYVVELTERHAKTGPVAKRAGA
;
A
#
# COMPACT_ATOMS: atom_id res chain seq x y z
N MET A 1 3.42 -19.29 -5.95
CA MET A 1 3.49 -18.62 -7.28
C MET A 1 2.12 -18.03 -7.58
N LEU A 2 2.05 -16.72 -7.76
CA LEU A 2 0.80 -16.08 -8.16
C LEU A 2 0.44 -16.50 -9.58
N PRO A 3 -0.84 -16.82 -9.88
CA PRO A 3 -1.26 -17.15 -11.23
C PRO A 3 -1.17 -15.87 -12.09
N TYR A 4 -0.13 -15.76 -12.88
CA TYR A 4 -0.01 -14.66 -13.83
C TYR A 4 -0.93 -14.88 -15.04
N ASN A 5 -1.59 -13.80 -15.46
CA ASN A 5 -2.30 -13.81 -16.72
C ASN A 5 -1.33 -13.64 -17.89
N THR A 6 -1.67 -14.23 -19.03
CA THR A 6 -0.86 -14.10 -20.24
C THR A 6 -1.68 -13.49 -21.38
N ILE A 7 -1.04 -12.68 -22.21
CA ILE A 7 -1.54 -12.21 -23.49
C ILE A 7 -0.51 -12.64 -24.54
N ASP A 8 -0.91 -13.45 -25.51
CA ASP A 8 -0.04 -13.97 -26.57
C ASP A 8 1.27 -14.63 -26.04
N GLY A 9 1.15 -15.36 -24.93
CA GLY A 9 2.28 -15.99 -24.26
C GLY A 9 3.15 -15.04 -23.43
N ILE A 10 2.83 -13.76 -23.37
CA ILE A 10 3.51 -12.74 -22.56
C ILE A 10 2.85 -12.66 -21.19
N THR A 11 3.63 -12.79 -20.12
CA THR A 11 3.15 -12.70 -18.75
C THR A 11 3.13 -11.24 -18.27
N LEU A 12 2.00 -10.81 -17.71
CA LEU A 12 1.85 -9.46 -17.15
C LEU A 12 1.27 -9.52 -15.74
N HIS A 13 1.78 -8.64 -14.88
CA HIS A 13 1.24 -8.39 -13.54
C HIS A 13 1.63 -6.98 -13.06
N ILE A 14 0.94 -6.47 -12.05
CA ILE A 14 1.34 -5.21 -11.42
C ILE A 14 2.65 -5.43 -10.69
N ARG A 15 3.69 -4.69 -11.05
CA ARG A 15 5.02 -4.78 -10.43
C ARG A 15 5.12 -3.91 -9.19
N HIS A 16 4.82 -2.62 -9.32
CA HIS A 16 4.83 -1.67 -8.22
C HIS A 16 3.91 -0.47 -8.47
N THR A 17 3.60 0.22 -7.39
CA THR A 17 3.03 1.56 -7.39
C THR A 17 4.07 2.50 -6.79
N MET A 18 4.40 3.61 -7.46
CA MET A 18 5.38 4.58 -6.99
C MET A 18 4.71 5.69 -6.18
N LEU A 19 5.31 6.02 -5.04
CA LEU A 19 4.95 7.15 -4.19
C LEU A 19 6.16 8.05 -3.95
N PRO A 20 6.11 9.34 -4.31
CA PRO A 20 7.06 10.31 -3.80
C PRO A 20 6.93 10.42 -2.28
N VAL A 21 8.06 10.50 -1.57
CA VAL A 21 8.07 10.64 -0.11
C VAL A 21 8.96 11.81 0.32
N SER A 22 8.55 12.48 1.39
CA SER A 22 9.27 13.65 1.92
C SER A 22 10.36 13.28 2.93
N ASN A 23 10.26 12.11 3.54
CA ASN A 23 11.23 11.57 4.48
C ASN A 23 11.20 10.05 4.40
N MET A 24 12.22 9.47 3.76
CA MET A 24 12.31 8.04 3.50
C MET A 24 12.26 7.22 4.80
N ASP A 25 13.03 7.61 5.80
CA ASP A 25 13.15 6.81 7.03
C ASP A 25 11.82 6.76 7.80
N ARG A 26 11.12 7.88 7.86
CA ARG A 26 9.79 7.97 8.48
C ARG A 26 8.76 7.13 7.74
N THR A 27 8.76 7.17 6.42
CA THR A 27 7.80 6.42 5.62
C THR A 27 8.11 4.92 5.63
N VAL A 28 9.37 4.53 5.58
CA VAL A 28 9.78 3.13 5.74
C VAL A 28 9.35 2.61 7.12
N ASP A 29 9.57 3.36 8.21
CA ASP A 29 9.11 2.96 9.55
C ASP A 29 7.58 2.73 9.59
N PHE A 30 6.80 3.64 8.99
CA PHE A 30 5.35 3.51 8.93
C PHE A 30 4.90 2.20 8.25
N TYR A 31 5.40 1.93 7.05
CA TYR A 31 4.98 0.74 6.30
C TYR A 31 5.57 -0.57 6.84
N THR A 32 6.78 -0.55 7.41
CA THR A 32 7.40 -1.77 7.97
C THR A 32 6.95 -2.05 9.39
N ARG A 33 7.19 -1.13 10.32
CA ARG A 33 6.89 -1.35 11.74
C ARG A 33 5.39 -1.39 12.03
N LEU A 34 4.61 -0.48 11.45
CA LEU A 34 3.17 -0.39 11.75
C LEU A 34 2.31 -1.30 10.87
N LEU A 35 2.66 -1.47 9.59
CA LEU A 35 1.88 -2.23 8.62
C LEU A 35 2.53 -3.56 8.22
N GLY A 36 3.70 -3.90 8.75
CA GLY A 36 4.32 -5.22 8.62
C GLY A 36 4.89 -5.54 7.23
N MET A 37 5.20 -4.53 6.42
CA MET A 37 5.87 -4.75 5.14
C MET A 37 7.35 -5.08 5.33
N ASP A 38 7.90 -5.86 4.41
CA ASP A 38 9.32 -6.12 4.27
C ASP A 38 9.98 -5.07 3.37
N ILE A 39 11.25 -4.76 3.63
CA ILE A 39 12.09 -4.04 2.67
C ILE A 39 12.58 -5.06 1.66
N GLN A 40 12.03 -5.02 0.46
CA GLN A 40 12.36 -5.98 -0.60
C GLN A 40 13.63 -5.61 -1.35
N ARG A 41 13.87 -4.30 -1.55
CA ARG A 41 15.04 -3.83 -2.26
C ARG A 41 15.40 -2.39 -1.91
N LEU A 42 16.71 -2.11 -1.89
CA LEU A 42 17.31 -0.78 -1.75
C LEU A 42 17.93 -0.38 -3.08
N ARG A 43 17.68 0.85 -3.51
CA ARG A 43 18.29 1.42 -4.71
C ARG A 43 18.49 2.92 -4.50
N ASP A 44 19.72 3.31 -4.29
CA ASP A 44 20.07 4.72 -4.24
C ASP A 44 20.66 5.15 -5.59
N MET A 45 20.30 6.36 -6.02
CA MET A 45 20.79 6.96 -7.27
C MET A 45 21.53 8.26 -6.93
N PRO A 46 22.84 8.17 -6.59
CA PRO A 46 23.62 9.33 -6.16
C PRO A 46 23.64 10.47 -7.18
N ASP A 47 23.70 10.13 -8.47
CA ASP A 47 23.75 11.12 -9.57
C ASP A 47 22.47 11.99 -9.64
N ARG A 48 21.35 11.46 -9.14
CA ARG A 48 20.07 12.15 -9.04
C ARG A 48 19.78 12.67 -7.65
N ASN A 49 20.63 12.34 -6.67
CA ASN A 49 20.37 12.58 -5.25
C ASN A 49 19.01 12.01 -4.79
N GLU A 50 18.71 10.80 -5.25
CA GLU A 50 17.48 10.08 -4.93
C GLU A 50 17.78 8.85 -4.09
N ARG A 51 16.89 8.60 -3.10
CA ARG A 51 16.83 7.34 -2.35
C ARG A 51 15.57 6.59 -2.78
N VAL A 52 15.72 5.31 -3.12
CA VAL A 52 14.60 4.46 -3.54
C VAL A 52 14.50 3.22 -2.66
N ARG A 53 13.29 2.90 -2.22
CA ARG A 53 12.99 1.70 -1.42
C ARG A 53 11.78 0.99 -2.00
N TYR A 54 11.88 -0.32 -2.10
CA TYR A 54 10.76 -1.18 -2.50
C TYR A 54 10.28 -1.93 -1.27
N LEU A 55 9.02 -1.75 -0.93
CA LEU A 55 8.39 -2.36 0.24
C LEU A 55 7.21 -3.23 -0.20
N GLY A 56 7.00 -4.36 0.47
CA GLY A 56 5.88 -5.23 0.19
C GLY A 56 5.79 -6.39 1.17
N TYR A 57 4.94 -7.35 0.89
CA TYR A 57 4.80 -8.55 1.71
C TYR A 57 5.51 -9.71 1.01
N GLY A 58 6.53 -10.28 1.66
CA GLY A 58 7.41 -11.27 1.06
C GLY A 58 8.41 -10.66 0.07
N SER A 59 8.80 -11.40 -0.96
CA SER A 59 9.74 -10.95 -1.99
C SER A 59 9.03 -10.24 -3.16
N GLU A 60 9.80 -9.50 -3.97
CA GLU A 60 9.29 -8.87 -5.20
C GLU A 60 8.72 -9.89 -6.21
N ASP A 61 9.07 -11.17 -6.09
CA ASP A 61 8.55 -12.24 -6.96
C ASP A 61 7.22 -12.81 -6.46
N GLU A 62 6.82 -12.48 -5.22
CA GLU A 62 5.60 -12.98 -4.59
C GLU A 62 4.43 -12.00 -4.69
N GLY A 63 4.69 -10.72 -4.90
CA GLY A 63 3.64 -9.72 -4.99
C GLY A 63 4.13 -8.35 -5.45
N PRO A 64 3.21 -7.41 -5.65
CA PRO A 64 3.55 -6.04 -6.00
C PRO A 64 4.20 -5.29 -4.84
N SER A 65 5.01 -4.30 -5.18
CA SER A 65 5.71 -3.42 -4.24
C SER A 65 5.09 -2.03 -4.18
N LEU A 66 5.34 -1.31 -3.09
CA LEU A 66 5.39 0.15 -3.08
C LEU A 66 6.83 0.57 -3.41
N GLU A 67 7.00 1.36 -4.47
CA GLU A 67 8.26 2.02 -4.76
C GLU A 67 8.24 3.42 -4.15
N LEU A 68 9.03 3.62 -3.10
CA LEU A 68 9.15 4.91 -2.43
C LEU A 68 10.36 5.66 -3.00
N ILE A 69 10.16 6.92 -3.41
CA ILE A 69 11.23 7.77 -3.94
C ILE A 69 11.30 9.07 -3.14
N GLU A 70 12.42 9.28 -2.45
CA GLU A 70 12.77 10.56 -1.86
C GLU A 70 13.77 11.27 -2.79
N SER A 71 13.39 12.43 -3.31
CA SER A 71 14.22 13.27 -4.17
C SER A 71 14.49 14.64 -3.54
N VAL A 72 15.30 15.45 -4.19
CA VAL A 72 15.52 16.85 -3.77
C VAL A 72 14.24 17.68 -3.85
N GLU A 73 13.32 17.37 -4.77
CA GLU A 73 12.04 18.05 -4.91
C GLU A 73 11.06 17.69 -3.82
N THR A 74 11.16 16.50 -3.24
CA THR A 74 10.19 16.01 -2.24
C THR A 74 10.68 16.11 -0.81
N ARG A 75 12.00 16.04 -0.59
CA ARG A 75 12.61 16.00 0.73
C ARG A 75 12.19 17.17 1.62
N GLY A 76 11.65 16.86 2.79
CA GLY A 76 11.19 17.85 3.78
C GLY A 76 9.90 18.60 3.42
N LYS A 77 9.19 18.22 2.35
CA LYS A 77 8.01 18.96 1.85
C LYS A 77 6.67 18.27 2.14
N ALA A 78 6.55 17.54 3.24
CA ALA A 78 5.26 16.94 3.62
C ALA A 78 4.19 18.01 3.91
N PRO A 79 2.90 17.74 3.61
CA PRO A 79 2.39 16.55 2.93
C PRO A 79 2.56 16.64 1.41
N LEU A 80 2.83 15.47 0.76
CA LEU A 80 3.00 15.40 -0.70
C LEU A 80 1.74 14.91 -1.43
N ALA A 81 0.81 14.29 -0.73
CA ALA A 81 -0.37 13.70 -1.35
C ALA A 81 -1.25 14.77 -2.00
N GLN A 82 -1.35 14.69 -3.32
CA GLN A 82 -2.30 15.47 -4.14
C GLN A 82 -3.32 14.54 -4.83
N TRP A 83 -3.20 13.27 -4.56
CA TRP A 83 -4.00 12.21 -5.17
C TRP A 83 -5.25 11.94 -4.32
N THR A 84 -6.39 11.77 -4.98
CA THR A 84 -7.68 11.48 -4.33
C THR A 84 -7.98 9.99 -4.21
N GLY A 85 -7.13 9.11 -4.75
CA GLY A 85 -7.21 7.67 -4.63
C GLY A 85 -6.61 7.16 -3.32
N HIS A 86 -6.55 5.83 -3.20
CA HIS A 86 -5.97 5.17 -2.03
C HIS A 86 -5.27 3.86 -2.43
N ILE A 87 -4.43 3.38 -1.54
CA ILE A 87 -3.87 2.03 -1.59
C ILE A 87 -4.67 1.19 -0.62
N ALA A 88 -5.15 0.01 -1.05
CA ALA A 88 -5.90 -0.89 -0.19
C ALA A 88 -5.04 -2.07 0.26
N LEU A 89 -5.08 -2.36 1.56
CA LEU A 89 -4.45 -3.53 2.17
C LEU A 89 -5.52 -4.46 2.73
N TYR A 90 -5.42 -5.74 2.40
CA TYR A 90 -6.20 -6.75 3.11
C TYR A 90 -5.64 -6.92 4.52
N VAL A 91 -6.53 -6.97 5.51
CA VAL A 91 -6.19 -7.25 6.91
C VAL A 91 -7.12 -8.34 7.46
N SER A 92 -6.57 -9.21 8.29
CA SER A 92 -7.35 -10.32 8.89
C SER A 92 -8.18 -9.90 10.09
N ASP A 93 -7.87 -8.74 10.72
CA ASP A 93 -8.58 -8.19 11.88
C ASP A 93 -8.39 -6.66 11.86
N CYS A 94 -9.35 -5.97 11.27
CA CYS A 94 -9.29 -4.53 11.06
C CYS A 94 -9.42 -3.75 12.39
N TYR A 95 -10.26 -4.20 13.31
CA TYR A 95 -10.42 -3.54 14.60
C TYR A 95 -9.14 -3.59 15.43
N LYS A 96 -8.54 -4.77 15.55
CA LYS A 96 -7.30 -4.96 16.31
C LYS A 96 -6.13 -4.15 15.75
N LEU A 97 -5.99 -4.12 14.41
CA LEU A 97 -4.95 -3.30 13.78
C LEU A 97 -5.21 -1.81 14.04
N CYS A 98 -6.45 -1.35 13.90
CA CYS A 98 -6.81 0.05 14.13
C CYS A 98 -6.55 0.51 15.58
N GLU A 99 -6.77 -0.35 16.58
CA GLU A 99 -6.40 -0.04 17.97
C GLU A 99 -4.90 0.22 18.12
N LYS A 100 -4.07 -0.63 17.52
CA LYS A 100 -2.61 -0.44 17.52
C LYS A 100 -2.19 0.85 16.82
N LEU A 101 -2.76 1.12 15.64
CA LEU A 101 -2.44 2.32 14.87
C LEU A 101 -2.87 3.61 15.58
N LYS A 102 -4.01 3.60 16.27
CA LYS A 102 -4.44 4.72 17.12
C LYS A 102 -3.48 4.98 18.28
N ALA A 103 -3.00 3.92 18.94
CA ALA A 103 -2.02 4.03 20.00
C ALA A 103 -0.67 4.61 19.52
N GLU A 104 -0.32 4.40 18.26
CA GLU A 104 0.87 4.96 17.61
C GLU A 104 0.65 6.38 17.05
N GLY A 105 -0.55 6.95 17.20
CA GLY A 105 -0.86 8.31 16.76
C GLY A 105 -1.10 8.43 15.25
N VAL A 106 -1.42 7.33 14.55
CA VAL A 106 -1.75 7.37 13.12
C VAL A 106 -3.04 8.16 12.89
N GLU A 107 -3.05 9.02 11.88
CA GLU A 107 -4.22 9.80 11.50
C GLU A 107 -5.24 8.93 10.80
N PHE A 108 -6.48 8.95 11.29
CA PHE A 108 -7.63 8.27 10.70
C PHE A 108 -8.49 9.23 9.91
N VAL A 109 -8.84 8.85 8.69
CA VAL A 109 -9.84 9.54 7.87
C VAL A 109 -11.23 9.07 8.26
N SER A 110 -11.41 7.73 8.42
CA SER A 110 -12.68 7.13 8.87
C SER A 110 -12.48 5.69 9.34
N GLY A 111 -13.47 5.17 10.05
CA GLY A 111 -13.51 3.80 10.56
C GLY A 111 -12.70 3.58 11.85
N PRO A 112 -12.52 2.31 12.27
CA PRO A 112 -13.01 1.08 11.62
C PRO A 112 -14.53 0.89 11.76
N GLY A 113 -15.14 0.28 10.76
CA GLY A 113 -16.55 -0.06 10.77
C GLY A 113 -17.03 -0.63 9.43
N PRO A 114 -18.29 -1.13 9.37
CA PRO A 114 -18.87 -1.59 8.12
C PRO A 114 -19.13 -0.39 7.18
N ASN A 115 -18.94 -0.58 5.89
CA ASN A 115 -19.19 0.46 4.89
C ASN A 115 -20.69 0.71 4.64
N ARG A 116 -21.57 -0.17 5.13
CA ARG A 116 -23.02 -0.07 5.06
C ARG A 116 -23.66 -0.72 6.29
N PRO A 117 -24.83 -0.25 6.75
CA PRO A 117 -25.56 -0.86 7.87
C PRO A 117 -25.75 -2.36 7.66
N GLY A 118 -25.39 -3.18 8.67
CA GLY A 118 -25.49 -4.64 8.62
C GLY A 118 -24.46 -5.35 7.73
N GLY A 119 -23.52 -4.62 7.16
CA GLY A 119 -22.41 -5.20 6.42
C GLY A 119 -21.44 -5.96 7.32
N LYS A 120 -20.85 -7.04 6.80
CA LYS A 120 -19.86 -7.86 7.53
C LYS A 120 -18.43 -7.45 7.26
N ASP A 121 -18.16 -6.87 6.08
CA ASP A 121 -16.84 -6.39 5.72
C ASP A 121 -16.52 -5.10 6.47
N ILE A 122 -15.34 -5.03 7.06
CA ILE A 122 -14.89 -3.89 7.89
C ILE A 122 -13.84 -3.10 7.13
N TYR A 123 -13.94 -1.78 7.19
CA TYR A 123 -13.06 -0.85 6.50
C TYR A 123 -12.56 0.22 7.47
N ALA A 124 -11.34 0.64 7.28
CA ALA A 124 -10.79 1.86 7.86
C ALA A 124 -9.94 2.58 6.82
N PHE A 125 -9.89 3.89 6.91
CA PHE A 125 -9.03 4.73 6.08
C PHE A 125 -8.11 5.53 6.98
N ILE A 126 -6.80 5.40 6.75
CA ILE A 126 -5.75 6.08 7.48
C ILE A 126 -4.90 6.90 6.52
N LYS A 127 -4.08 7.80 7.06
CA LYS A 127 -3.06 8.50 6.28
C LYS A 127 -1.67 8.04 6.64
N ASP A 128 -0.84 7.91 5.63
CA ASP A 128 0.60 7.74 5.83
C ASP A 128 1.28 9.09 6.16
N PRO A 129 2.59 9.12 6.44
CA PRO A 129 3.28 10.34 6.83
C PRO A 129 3.29 11.48 5.80
N ASP A 130 3.04 11.18 4.53
CA ASP A 130 2.91 12.18 3.45
C ASP A 130 1.47 12.51 3.08
N GLY A 131 0.50 11.93 3.81
CA GLY A 131 -0.93 12.16 3.61
C GLY A 131 -1.59 11.23 2.60
N TYR A 132 -0.88 10.24 2.05
CA TYR A 132 -1.49 9.23 1.19
C TYR A 132 -2.48 8.39 1.98
N VAL A 133 -3.65 8.18 1.39
CA VAL A 133 -4.70 7.40 2.03
C VAL A 133 -4.43 5.92 1.85
N VAL A 134 -4.48 5.18 2.94
CA VAL A 134 -4.41 3.72 2.98
C VAL A 134 -5.73 3.18 3.50
N GLU A 135 -6.39 2.36 2.69
CA GLU A 135 -7.57 1.60 3.07
C GLU A 135 -7.15 0.28 3.71
N LEU A 136 -7.68 0.01 4.88
CA LEU A 136 -7.56 -1.29 5.56
C LEU A 136 -8.88 -2.03 5.38
N THR A 137 -8.86 -3.20 4.74
CA THR A 137 -10.08 -3.94 4.43
C THR A 137 -10.03 -5.36 4.97
N GLU A 138 -10.98 -5.70 5.85
CA GLU A 138 -11.26 -7.06 6.30
C GLU A 138 -12.49 -7.55 5.55
N ARG A 139 -12.30 -8.49 4.62
CA ARG A 139 -13.39 -9.04 3.80
C ARG A 139 -13.70 -10.47 4.19
N HIS A 140 -14.99 -10.71 4.43
CA HIS A 140 -15.50 -12.04 4.76
C HIS A 140 -16.00 -12.82 3.54
N ALA A 141 -16.33 -12.14 2.46
CA ALA A 141 -16.73 -12.79 1.21
C ALA A 141 -15.51 -13.28 0.42
N LYS A 142 -15.47 -14.57 0.12
CA LYS A 142 -14.51 -15.11 -0.86
C LYS A 142 -14.96 -14.69 -2.26
N THR A 143 -14.14 -13.87 -2.94
CA THR A 143 -14.36 -13.53 -4.34
C THR A 143 -13.29 -14.18 -5.20
N GLY A 144 -13.72 -15.01 -6.14
CA GLY A 144 -12.86 -15.51 -7.21
C GLY A 144 -12.86 -14.56 -8.41
N PRO A 145 -12.02 -14.80 -9.43
CA PRO A 145 -12.05 -14.02 -10.66
C PRO A 145 -13.44 -14.11 -11.31
N VAL A 146 -14.06 -12.96 -11.47
CA VAL A 146 -15.25 -12.85 -12.33
C VAL A 146 -14.80 -13.08 -13.78
N ALA A 147 -15.48 -13.94 -14.51
CA ALA A 147 -15.10 -14.45 -15.82
C ALA A 147 -14.33 -13.45 -16.72
N LYS A 148 -13.29 -13.94 -17.41
CA LYS A 148 -12.62 -13.19 -18.49
C LYS A 148 -13.68 -12.71 -19.48
N ARG A 149 -13.60 -11.46 -19.94
CA ARG A 149 -14.44 -10.98 -21.04
C ARG A 149 -14.34 -11.97 -22.20
N ALA A 150 -15.47 -12.53 -22.62
CA ALA A 150 -15.53 -13.32 -23.85
C ALA A 150 -15.20 -12.38 -25.01
N GLY A 151 -14.19 -12.69 -25.82
CA GLY A 151 -13.91 -12.03 -27.09
C GLY A 151 -12.93 -10.83 -27.02
N ALA A 152 -11.80 -10.97 -26.34
CA ALA A 152 -10.61 -10.19 -26.65
C ALA A 152 -9.62 -11.05 -27.43
#